data_35147307c9730bd8c0e75bbf5fbf4877
#
_entry.id   35147307c9730bd8c0e75bbf5fbf4877
#
_cell.length_a   1.000
_cell.length_b   1.000
_cell.length_c   1.000
_cell.angle_alpha   90.00
_cell.angle_beta   90.00
_cell.angle_gamma   90.00
#
_symmetry.space_group_name_H-M   'P 1'
#
loop_
_entity.id
_entity.type
_entity.pdbx_description
1 polymer ?
#
loop_
_entity_poly.entity_id
_entity_poly.type
_entity_poly.pdbx_seq_one_letter_code
_entity_poly.pdbx_strand_id
1 'polypeptide(L)'
;LRHSFHEARCALEATAFDNGNAPEVASWRDLGAFTLLLSIQDDDALALYCDSVLGPIEEGDEEYGGELLRSLEAFIEQNGQWERAAREVYCHRHTLRYRMRKVEELTGRDLSRAHDRIEFWLALRARELVA
;
A
#
# COMPACT_ATOMS: atom_id res chain seq x y z
N LEU A 1 23.10 -4.32 7.98
CA LEU A 1 21.84 -5.04 7.90
C LEU A 1 21.36 -5.55 9.26
N ARG A 2 22.21 -6.28 9.99
CA ARG A 2 21.85 -6.75 11.34
C ARG A 2 21.63 -5.58 12.31
N HIS A 3 22.36 -4.51 12.13
CA HIS A 3 22.27 -3.32 12.96
C HIS A 3 20.94 -2.61 12.75
N SER A 4 20.55 -2.40 11.47
CA SER A 4 19.28 -1.78 11.11
C SER A 4 18.09 -2.61 11.60
N PHE A 5 18.18 -3.93 11.49
CA PHE A 5 17.15 -4.83 11.99
C PHE A 5 16.96 -4.71 13.50
N HIS A 6 18.05 -4.66 14.24
CA HIS A 6 18.03 -4.54 15.70
C HIS A 6 17.45 -3.19 16.13
N GLU A 7 17.84 -2.11 15.48
CA GLU A 7 17.30 -0.77 15.73
C GLU A 7 15.80 -0.70 15.43
N ALA A 8 15.37 -1.27 14.31
CA ALA A 8 13.96 -1.31 13.94
C ALA A 8 13.13 -2.11 14.95
N ARG A 9 13.66 -3.22 15.42
CA ARG A 9 13.00 -4.05 16.43
C ARG A 9 12.90 -3.31 17.78
N CYS A 10 13.94 -2.63 18.20
CA CYS A 10 13.92 -1.83 19.42
C CYS A 10 12.92 -0.69 19.33
N ALA A 11 12.85 -0.02 18.19
CA ALA A 11 11.88 1.04 17.94
C ALA A 11 10.45 0.53 18.00
N LEU A 12 10.19 -0.65 17.42
CA LEU A 12 8.88 -1.29 17.46
C LEU A 12 8.48 -1.66 18.88
N GLU A 13 9.39 -2.26 19.63
CA GLU A 13 9.15 -2.64 21.03
C GLU A 13 8.90 -1.41 21.90
N ALA A 14 9.68 -0.35 21.73
CA ALA A 14 9.49 0.90 22.45
C ALA A 14 8.15 1.54 22.15
N THR A 15 7.75 1.57 20.87
CA THR A 15 6.44 2.09 20.45
C THR A 15 5.29 1.28 21.05
N ALA A 16 5.44 -0.05 21.09
CA ALA A 16 4.44 -0.92 21.68
C ALA A 16 4.30 -0.70 23.19
N PHE A 17 5.38 -0.31 23.86
CA PHE A 17 5.41 -0.06 25.30
C PHE A 17 4.77 1.27 25.69
N ASP A 18 4.98 2.31 24.86
CA ASP A 18 4.52 3.67 25.15
C ASP A 18 3.03 3.87 24.94
N ASN A 19 2.40 3.06 24.13
CA ASN A 19 0.99 3.21 23.75
C ASN A 19 0.13 2.15 24.49
N GLY A 20 -0.34 2.48 25.67
CA GLY A 20 -1.07 1.55 26.53
C GLY A 20 -2.52 1.21 26.12
N ASN A 21 -3.00 1.57 24.94
CA ASN A 21 -4.37 1.34 24.47
C ASN A 21 -4.44 0.24 23.41
N ALA A 22 -4.94 -0.91 23.81
CA ALA A 22 -4.85 -2.14 23.02
C ALA A 22 -5.50 -2.13 21.63
N PRO A 23 -6.71 -1.59 21.35
CA PRO A 23 -7.30 -1.70 20.00
C PRO A 23 -6.69 -0.77 18.97
N GLU A 24 -6.43 0.48 19.31
CA GLU A 24 -5.76 1.43 18.42
C GLU A 24 -4.30 1.06 18.22
N VAL A 25 -3.67 0.62 19.28
CA VAL A 25 -2.27 0.20 19.27
C VAL A 25 -2.07 -1.01 18.36
N ALA A 26 -3.01 -1.96 18.32
CA ALA A 26 -2.88 -3.13 17.44
C ALA A 26 -2.89 -2.74 15.97
N SER A 27 -3.83 -1.88 15.55
CA SER A 27 -3.91 -1.39 14.16
C SER A 27 -2.66 -0.58 13.79
N TRP A 28 -2.22 0.29 14.68
CA TRP A 28 -1.06 1.13 14.46
C TRP A 28 0.25 0.32 14.44
N ARG A 29 0.34 -0.67 15.32
CA ARG A 29 1.46 -1.61 15.37
C ARG A 29 1.60 -2.38 14.08
N ASP A 30 0.48 -2.83 13.51
CA ASP A 30 0.50 -3.58 12.26
C ASP A 30 1.07 -2.75 11.12
N LEU A 31 0.63 -1.49 11.01
CA LEU A 31 1.18 -0.55 10.02
C LEU A 31 2.66 -0.26 10.27
N GLY A 32 3.04 -0.04 11.52
CA GLY A 32 4.42 0.20 11.90
C GLY A 32 5.31 -1.02 11.66
N ALA A 33 4.79 -2.20 11.99
CA ALA A 33 5.51 -3.46 11.78
C ALA A 33 5.80 -3.69 10.29
N PHE A 34 4.81 -3.50 9.42
CA PHE A 34 5.02 -3.64 7.98
C PHE A 34 6.04 -2.64 7.46
N THR A 35 5.96 -1.39 7.90
CA THR A 35 6.94 -0.37 7.51
C THR A 35 8.35 -0.75 7.95
N LEU A 36 8.50 -1.25 9.18
CA LEU A 36 9.80 -1.70 9.69
C LEU A 36 10.31 -2.92 8.94
N LEU A 37 9.44 -3.88 8.66
CA LEU A 37 9.83 -5.07 7.88
C LEU A 37 10.29 -4.68 6.47
N LEU A 38 9.62 -3.72 5.84
CA LEU A 38 10.02 -3.23 4.53
C LEU A 38 11.36 -2.49 4.60
N SER A 39 11.61 -1.74 5.66
CA SER A 39 12.82 -0.94 5.79
C SER A 39 14.09 -1.78 5.96
N ILE A 40 13.98 -3.04 6.40
CA ILE A 40 15.12 -3.93 6.55
C ILE A 40 15.48 -4.70 5.27
N GLN A 41 14.63 -4.60 4.24
CA GLN A 41 14.92 -5.20 2.94
C GLN A 41 15.87 -4.29 2.16
N ASP A 42 16.65 -4.88 1.25
CA ASP A 42 17.48 -4.06 0.38
C ASP A 42 16.63 -3.40 -0.72
N ASP A 43 17.15 -2.31 -1.28
CA ASP A 43 16.43 -1.52 -2.27
C ASP A 43 16.10 -2.32 -3.54
N ASP A 44 16.98 -3.22 -3.95
CA ASP A 44 16.75 -4.06 -5.13
C ASP A 44 15.59 -5.02 -4.92
N ALA A 45 15.50 -5.63 -3.74
CA ALA A 45 14.39 -6.52 -3.40
C ALA A 45 13.07 -5.76 -3.34
N LEU A 46 13.07 -4.57 -2.74
CA LEU A 46 11.87 -3.73 -2.69
C LEU A 46 11.44 -3.27 -4.08
N ALA A 47 12.39 -2.86 -4.92
CA ALA A 47 12.08 -2.44 -6.29
C ALA A 47 11.49 -3.59 -7.10
N LEU A 48 12.04 -4.79 -6.97
CA LEU A 48 11.51 -5.98 -7.63
C LEU A 48 10.08 -6.28 -7.19
N TYR A 49 9.82 -6.20 -5.90
CA TYR A 49 8.47 -6.41 -5.36
C TYR A 49 7.49 -5.37 -5.89
N CYS A 50 7.86 -4.09 -5.85
CA CYS A 50 7.03 -3.02 -6.39
C CYS A 50 6.71 -3.23 -7.86
N ASP A 51 7.72 -3.57 -8.65
CA ASP A 51 7.57 -3.78 -10.09
C ASP A 51 6.68 -4.99 -10.39
N SER A 52 6.76 -6.03 -9.56
CA SER A 52 5.92 -7.21 -9.76
C SER A 52 4.44 -6.93 -9.49
N VAL A 53 4.14 -6.08 -8.53
CA VAL A 53 2.75 -5.76 -8.14
C VAL A 53 2.21 -4.57 -8.93
N LEU A 54 2.98 -3.50 -9.01
CA LEU A 54 2.53 -2.22 -9.58
C LEU A 54 2.90 -2.03 -11.05
N GLY A 55 3.89 -2.77 -11.55
CA GLY A 55 4.35 -2.65 -12.92
C GLY A 55 3.25 -2.76 -13.96
N PRO A 56 2.38 -3.80 -13.91
CA PRO A 56 1.27 -3.92 -14.86
C PRO A 56 0.33 -2.71 -14.85
N ILE A 57 0.12 -2.10 -13.68
CA ILE A 57 -0.71 -0.89 -13.55
C ILE A 57 -0.01 0.28 -14.23
N GLU A 58 1.27 0.48 -13.96
CA GLU A 58 2.05 1.58 -14.53
C GLU A 58 2.13 1.49 -16.05
N GLU A 59 2.31 0.30 -16.59
CA GLU A 59 2.32 0.06 -18.03
C GLU A 59 0.98 0.41 -18.68
N GLY A 60 -0.13 0.07 -18.02
CA GLY A 60 -1.46 0.38 -18.51
C GLY A 60 -1.89 1.82 -18.26
N ASP A 61 -1.21 2.51 -17.34
CA ASP A 61 -1.64 3.82 -16.86
C ASP A 61 -1.40 4.95 -17.87
N GLU A 62 -0.54 4.76 -18.83
CA GLU A 62 -0.30 5.74 -19.89
C GLU A 62 -1.59 6.07 -20.65
N GLU A 63 -2.43 5.08 -20.90
CA GLU A 63 -3.73 5.27 -21.56
C GLU A 63 -4.74 6.04 -20.70
N TYR A 64 -4.52 6.07 -19.38
CA TYR A 64 -5.43 6.68 -18.42
C TYR A 64 -4.84 7.94 -17.76
N GLY A 65 -3.76 8.48 -18.32
CA GLY A 65 -3.17 9.72 -17.85
C GLY A 65 -2.60 9.68 -16.43
N GLY A 66 -2.14 8.50 -15.97
CA GLY A 66 -1.60 8.33 -14.62
C GLY A 66 -2.65 8.21 -13.53
N GLU A 67 -3.92 8.09 -13.88
CA GLU A 67 -5.02 8.12 -12.92
C GLU A 67 -5.30 6.76 -12.26
N LEU A 68 -4.84 5.65 -12.86
CA LEU A 68 -5.10 4.32 -12.30
C LEU A 68 -4.36 4.11 -10.98
N LEU A 69 -3.07 4.39 -10.95
CA LEU A 69 -2.27 4.20 -9.74
C LEU A 69 -2.71 5.15 -8.64
N ARG A 70 -2.94 6.40 -8.97
CA ARG A 70 -3.43 7.40 -8.04
C ARG A 70 -4.79 7.03 -7.45
N SER A 71 -5.69 6.52 -8.27
CA SER A 71 -7.01 6.05 -7.84
C SER A 71 -6.90 4.82 -6.93
N LEU A 72 -6.00 3.89 -7.26
CA LEU A 72 -5.74 2.74 -6.41
C LEU A 72 -5.22 3.15 -5.04
N GLU A 73 -4.27 4.06 -5.00
CA GLU A 73 -3.72 4.57 -3.75
C GLU A 73 -4.82 5.17 -2.88
N ALA A 74 -5.67 6.02 -3.45
CA ALA A 74 -6.80 6.61 -2.72
C ALA A 74 -7.77 5.53 -2.21
N PHE A 75 -8.08 4.54 -3.04
CA PHE A 75 -8.96 3.44 -2.66
C PHE A 75 -8.41 2.65 -1.46
N ILE A 76 -7.14 2.34 -1.49
CA ILE A 76 -6.47 1.60 -0.41
C ILE A 76 -6.42 2.46 0.87
N GLU A 77 -6.05 3.73 0.76
CA GLU A 77 -5.97 4.65 1.92
C GLU A 77 -7.34 4.86 2.58
N GLN A 78 -8.41 4.79 1.81
CA GLN A 78 -9.77 4.93 2.33
C GLN A 78 -10.42 3.59 2.68
N ASN A 79 -9.64 2.54 2.86
CA ASN A 79 -10.11 1.20 3.23
C ASN A 79 -11.20 0.64 2.31
N GLY A 80 -11.11 0.93 1.03
CA GLY A 80 -12.07 0.44 0.05
C GLY A 80 -13.42 1.18 0.06
N GLN A 81 -13.49 2.35 0.68
CA GLN A 81 -14.71 3.16 0.68
C GLN A 81 -14.79 3.99 -0.60
N TRP A 82 -15.70 3.62 -1.48
CA TRP A 82 -15.81 4.16 -2.84
C TRP A 82 -16.01 5.67 -2.87
N GLU A 83 -16.93 6.17 -2.06
CA GLU A 83 -17.25 7.61 -2.08
C GLU A 83 -16.11 8.47 -1.57
N ARG A 84 -15.44 8.05 -0.50
CA ARG A 84 -14.32 8.79 0.06
C ARG A 84 -13.12 8.78 -0.90
N ALA A 85 -12.83 7.62 -1.46
CA ALA A 85 -11.73 7.50 -2.41
C ALA A 85 -11.99 8.32 -3.68
N ALA A 86 -13.20 8.27 -4.21
CA ALA A 86 -13.58 9.04 -5.38
C ALA A 86 -13.44 10.55 -5.13
N ARG A 87 -13.86 10.99 -3.95
CA ARG A 87 -13.74 12.39 -3.55
C ARG A 87 -12.28 12.85 -3.50
N GLU A 88 -11.42 11.98 -3.01
CA GLU A 88 -9.99 12.28 -2.87
C GLU A 88 -9.31 12.47 -4.23
N VAL A 89 -9.74 11.75 -5.25
CA VAL A 89 -9.19 11.87 -6.61
C VAL A 89 -10.08 12.69 -7.55
N TYR A 90 -11.04 13.40 -7.00
CA TYR A 90 -11.91 14.33 -7.72
C TYR A 90 -12.65 13.69 -8.90
N CYS A 91 -13.19 12.49 -8.68
CA CYS A 91 -14.01 11.83 -9.72
C CYS A 91 -15.28 11.25 -9.11
N HIS A 92 -16.20 10.82 -9.98
CA HIS A 92 -17.42 10.15 -9.57
C HIS A 92 -17.09 8.70 -9.17
N ARG A 93 -17.86 8.12 -8.24
CA ARG A 93 -17.64 6.74 -7.82
C ARG A 93 -17.69 5.72 -8.95
N HIS A 94 -18.50 5.98 -9.98
CA HIS A 94 -18.56 5.11 -11.17
C HIS A 94 -17.25 5.13 -11.94
N THR A 95 -16.62 6.29 -12.05
CA THR A 95 -15.32 6.43 -12.68
C THR A 95 -14.27 5.68 -11.87
N LEU A 96 -14.31 5.80 -10.55
CA LEU A 96 -13.40 5.08 -9.67
C LEU A 96 -13.58 3.57 -9.81
N ARG A 97 -14.82 3.09 -9.85
CA ARG A 97 -15.10 1.66 -10.04
C ARG A 97 -14.56 1.14 -11.36
N TYR A 98 -14.72 1.91 -12.42
CA TYR A 98 -14.17 1.58 -13.73
C TYR A 98 -12.65 1.45 -13.66
N ARG A 99 -11.99 2.42 -13.06
CA ARG A 99 -10.53 2.40 -12.87
C ARG A 99 -10.08 1.21 -12.03
N MET A 100 -10.79 0.89 -10.96
CA MET A 100 -10.45 -0.26 -10.11
C MET A 100 -10.64 -1.59 -10.82
N ARG A 101 -11.67 -1.73 -11.65
CA ARG A 101 -11.82 -2.92 -12.51
C ARG A 101 -10.65 -3.05 -13.46
N LYS A 102 -10.18 -1.94 -13.99
CA LYS A 102 -9.02 -1.95 -14.89
C LYS A 102 -7.75 -2.38 -14.15
N VAL A 103 -7.58 -1.91 -12.92
CA VAL A 103 -6.48 -2.38 -12.06
C VAL A 103 -6.57 -3.89 -11.84
N GLU A 104 -7.76 -4.40 -11.54
CA GLU A 104 -7.98 -5.84 -11.36
C GLU A 104 -7.65 -6.63 -12.64
N GLU A 105 -8.08 -6.14 -13.80
CA GLU A 105 -7.76 -6.78 -15.08
C GLU A 105 -6.25 -6.82 -15.36
N LEU A 106 -5.57 -5.71 -15.09
CA LEU A 106 -4.14 -5.59 -15.36
C LEU A 106 -3.28 -6.45 -14.42
N THR A 107 -3.71 -6.60 -13.17
CA THR A 107 -2.92 -7.29 -12.14
C THR A 107 -3.37 -8.72 -11.87
N GLY A 108 -4.58 -9.09 -12.27
CA GLY A 108 -5.17 -10.37 -11.91
C GLY A 108 -5.55 -10.48 -10.42
N ARG A 109 -5.57 -9.37 -9.70
CA ARG A 109 -5.92 -9.33 -8.27
C ARG A 109 -7.36 -8.87 -8.09
N ASP A 110 -7.92 -9.18 -6.92
CA ASP A 110 -9.32 -8.88 -6.58
C ASP A 110 -9.34 -7.93 -5.37
N LEU A 111 -9.77 -6.70 -5.61
CA LEU A 111 -9.80 -5.66 -4.57
C LEU A 111 -10.85 -5.90 -3.48
N SER A 112 -11.77 -6.84 -3.69
CA SER A 112 -12.70 -7.26 -2.64
C SER A 112 -12.03 -8.17 -1.59
N ARG A 113 -10.87 -8.74 -1.92
CA ARG A 113 -10.13 -9.62 -1.02
C ARG A 113 -9.14 -8.82 -0.18
N ALA A 114 -9.21 -9.00 1.13
CA ALA A 114 -8.30 -8.31 2.05
C ALA A 114 -6.84 -8.60 1.75
N HIS A 115 -6.52 -9.85 1.41
CA HIS A 115 -5.17 -10.26 1.05
C HIS A 115 -4.61 -9.44 -0.11
N ASP A 116 -5.40 -9.24 -1.15
CA ASP A 116 -4.95 -8.48 -2.33
C ASP A 116 -4.83 -6.98 -2.03
N ARG A 117 -5.71 -6.42 -1.19
CA ARG A 117 -5.57 -5.04 -0.74
C ARG A 117 -4.31 -4.83 0.07
N ILE A 118 -3.96 -5.78 0.93
CA ILE A 118 -2.73 -5.74 1.72
C ILE A 118 -1.50 -5.78 0.79
N GLU A 119 -1.52 -6.62 -0.23
CA GLU A 119 -0.44 -6.70 -1.21
C GLU A 119 -0.22 -5.36 -1.93
N PHE A 120 -1.30 -4.72 -2.36
CA PHE A 120 -1.21 -3.40 -2.97
C PHE A 120 -0.67 -2.36 -1.98
N TRP A 121 -1.15 -2.38 -0.74
CA TRP A 121 -0.68 -1.47 0.29
C TRP A 121 0.82 -1.62 0.53
N LEU A 122 1.29 -2.86 0.67
CA LEU A 122 2.71 -3.15 0.86
C LEU A 122 3.55 -2.66 -0.32
N ALA A 123 3.08 -2.89 -1.55
CA ALA A 123 3.79 -2.45 -2.74
C ALA A 123 3.87 -0.92 -2.83
N LEU A 124 2.79 -0.22 -2.50
CA LEU A 124 2.77 1.24 -2.48
C LEU A 124 3.72 1.80 -1.42
N ARG A 125 3.75 1.20 -0.24
CA ARG A 125 4.69 1.60 0.82
C ARG A 125 6.13 1.31 0.46
N ALA A 126 6.38 0.15 -0.14
CA ALA A 126 7.72 -0.21 -0.60
C ALA A 126 8.22 0.78 -1.66
N ARG A 127 7.33 1.22 -2.56
CA ARG A 127 7.66 2.20 -3.59
C ARG A 127 8.11 3.53 -2.99
N GLU A 128 7.48 3.98 -1.92
CA GLU A 128 7.87 5.19 -1.20
C GLU A 128 9.29 5.08 -0.62
N LEU A 129 9.68 3.89 -0.17
CA LEU A 129 10.99 3.67 0.44
C LEU A 129 12.12 3.66 -0.57
N VAL A 130 11.88 3.28 -1.82
CA VAL A 130 12.90 3.19 -2.86
C VAL A 130 12.90 4.39 -3.81
N ALA A 131 11.92 5.27 -3.69
CA ALA A 131 11.78 6.44 -4.55
C ALA A 131 12.83 7.51 -4.26
#